data_ee5bd79822ab58012bc14c60d589ac86
#
_entry.id   ee5bd79822ab58012bc14c60d589ac86
#
_cell.length_a   1.000
_cell.length_b   1.000
_cell.length_c   1.000
_cell.angle_alpha   90.00
_cell.angle_beta   90.00
_cell.angle_gamma   90.00
#
_symmetry.space_group_name_H-M   'P 1'
#
loop_
_entity.id
_entity.type
_entity.pdbx_description
1 polymer ?
#
loop_
_entity_poly.entity_id
_entity_poly.type
_entity_poly.pdbx_seq_one_letter_code
_entity_poly.pdbx_strand_id
1 'polypeptide(L)'
;MNNYSRISPGGNSEKVKLIEVNEDPALIDELKSLLGEYGNYMYSELCLVAGKESFYKQLENLPGNGYTKPWGTFVIAKIGELATGCVGIKKFDTYSCEMKRMYVLQAHRGKGIGGMLCDFVIEWAKRAMYKRILLDSNVEMKEAVMLYKKYGFKEIEPYCINENDHPVFLEYRL
;
A
#
# COMPACT_ATOMS: atom_id res chain seq x y z
N MET A 1 -8.05 -19.28 0.38
CA MET A 1 -6.69 -18.72 0.49
C MET A 1 -6.15 -18.55 -0.92
N ASN A 2 -6.14 -17.33 -1.44
CA ASN A 2 -5.55 -17.07 -2.76
C ASN A 2 -4.10 -16.62 -2.55
N ASN A 3 -3.16 -17.57 -2.66
CA ASN A 3 -1.74 -17.27 -2.64
C ASN A 3 -1.33 -16.78 -4.03
N TYR A 4 -1.12 -15.49 -4.19
CA TYR A 4 -0.45 -14.95 -5.38
C TYR A 4 1.05 -15.11 -5.20
N SER A 5 1.67 -15.90 -6.07
CA SER A 5 3.12 -16.05 -6.11
C SER A 5 3.63 -15.69 -7.50
N ARG A 6 4.52 -14.70 -7.61
CA ARG A 6 5.29 -14.40 -8.82
C ARG A 6 6.78 -14.53 -8.53
N ILE A 7 7.53 -14.96 -9.54
CA ILE A 7 8.99 -15.00 -9.51
C ILE A 7 9.50 -13.63 -9.97
N SER A 8 10.35 -12.98 -9.17
CA SER A 8 11.02 -11.74 -9.58
C SER A 8 11.94 -12.00 -10.78
N PRO A 9 11.99 -11.12 -11.80
CA PRO A 9 12.94 -11.23 -12.89
C PRO A 9 14.34 -10.77 -12.42
N GLY A 10 15.18 -11.71 -12.00
CA GLY A 10 16.56 -11.43 -11.60
C GLY A 10 17.15 -12.58 -10.77
N GLY A 11 18.19 -13.23 -11.25
CA GLY A 11 18.77 -14.48 -10.81
C GLY A 11 19.04 -14.61 -9.31
N ASN A 12 18.57 -15.63 -8.74
CA ASN A 12 18.39 -16.13 -7.37
C ASN A 12 16.98 -15.78 -6.83
N SER A 13 15.99 -16.56 -7.30
CA SER A 13 14.58 -16.20 -7.14
C SER A 13 14.04 -16.62 -5.77
N GLU A 14 14.23 -15.78 -4.79
CA GLU A 14 13.39 -15.83 -3.60
C GLU A 14 11.95 -15.49 -4.01
N LYS A 15 11.06 -16.47 -3.85
CA LYS A 15 9.66 -16.34 -4.27
C LYS A 15 8.92 -15.37 -3.33
N VAL A 16 8.46 -14.25 -3.88
CA VAL A 16 7.60 -13.33 -3.13
C VAL A 16 6.19 -13.91 -3.05
N LYS A 17 5.63 -13.97 -1.84
CA LYS A 17 4.23 -14.33 -1.60
C LYS A 17 3.46 -13.09 -1.15
N LEU A 18 2.25 -12.90 -1.66
CA LEU A 18 1.31 -11.89 -1.20
C LEU A 18 0.24 -12.55 -0.33
N ILE A 19 0.07 -12.06 0.89
CA ILE A 19 -0.84 -12.63 1.89
C ILE A 19 -1.81 -11.54 2.33
N GLU A 20 -3.12 -11.75 2.11
CA GLU A 20 -4.14 -10.84 2.65
C GLU A 20 -4.18 -10.98 4.18
N VAL A 21 -4.14 -9.83 4.85
CA VAL A 21 -4.25 -9.78 6.31
C VAL A 21 -5.70 -10.04 6.71
N ASN A 22 -5.86 -10.97 7.64
CA ASN A 22 -7.12 -11.32 8.29
C ASN A 22 -7.01 -11.00 9.80
N GLU A 23 -7.79 -11.69 10.59
CA GLU A 23 -7.78 -11.57 12.07
C GLU A 23 -6.64 -12.38 12.73
N ASP A 24 -5.72 -12.97 11.97
CA ASP A 24 -4.55 -13.69 12.51
C ASP A 24 -3.62 -12.70 13.23
N PRO A 25 -3.40 -12.85 14.54
CA PRO A 25 -2.56 -11.94 15.31
C PRO A 25 -1.14 -11.83 14.77
N ALA A 26 -0.57 -12.91 14.25
CA ALA A 26 0.79 -12.89 13.70
C ALA A 26 0.89 -12.00 12.45
N LEU A 27 -0.11 -12.05 11.56
CA LEU A 27 -0.17 -11.18 10.38
C LEU A 27 -0.42 -9.72 10.78
N ILE A 28 -1.20 -9.48 11.82
CA ILE A 28 -1.45 -8.14 12.36
C ILE A 28 -0.16 -7.55 12.94
N ASP A 29 0.62 -8.34 13.69
CA ASP A 29 1.91 -7.90 14.26
C ASP A 29 2.94 -7.62 13.16
N GLU A 30 3.01 -8.44 12.13
CA GLU A 30 3.86 -8.20 10.94
C GLU A 30 3.45 -6.91 10.21
N LEU A 31 2.15 -6.69 10.01
CA LEU A 31 1.63 -5.46 9.42
C LEU A 31 1.99 -4.25 10.28
N LYS A 32 1.81 -4.35 11.59
CA LYS A 32 2.13 -3.28 12.54
C LYS A 32 3.61 -2.89 12.47
N SER A 33 4.50 -3.88 12.39
CA SER A 33 5.94 -3.67 12.21
C SER A 33 6.26 -2.93 10.92
N LEU A 34 5.72 -3.39 9.78
CA LEU A 34 5.91 -2.72 8.48
C LEU A 34 5.38 -1.28 8.47
N LEU A 35 4.22 -1.05 9.07
CA LEU A 35 3.64 0.29 9.15
C LEU A 35 4.42 1.18 10.13
N GLY A 36 5.04 0.63 11.17
CA GLY A 36 5.98 1.33 12.03
C GLY A 36 7.18 1.86 11.24
N GLU A 37 7.81 0.99 10.43
CA GLU A 37 8.90 1.37 9.52
C GLU A 37 8.45 2.43 8.49
N TYR A 38 7.25 2.29 7.93
CA TYR A 38 6.67 3.27 7.04
C TYR A 38 6.46 4.64 7.73
N GLY A 39 5.97 4.63 8.97
CA GLY A 39 5.84 5.86 9.77
C GLY A 39 7.18 6.53 10.02
N ASN A 40 8.22 5.77 10.37
CA ASN A 40 9.58 6.29 10.53
C ASN A 40 10.09 6.92 9.22
N TYR A 41 9.91 6.23 8.09
CA TYR A 41 10.27 6.74 6.78
C TYR A 41 9.57 8.08 6.47
N MET A 42 8.23 8.14 6.63
CA MET A 42 7.47 9.36 6.36
C MET A 42 7.82 10.52 7.29
N TYR A 43 7.82 10.27 8.58
CA TYR A 43 7.84 11.35 9.58
C TYR A 43 9.23 11.71 10.10
N SER A 44 10.21 10.80 9.99
CA SER A 44 11.58 11.06 10.44
C SER A 44 12.55 11.29 9.27
N GLU A 45 12.41 10.54 8.17
CA GLU A 45 13.33 10.69 7.02
C GLU A 45 12.83 11.75 6.02
N LEU A 46 11.52 11.73 5.68
CA LEU A 46 10.94 12.71 4.73
C LEU A 46 10.36 13.95 5.42
N CYS A 47 10.37 14.00 6.75
CA CYS A 47 9.86 15.14 7.54
C CYS A 47 8.41 15.55 7.21
N LEU A 48 7.58 14.61 6.74
CA LEU A 48 6.15 14.85 6.55
C LEU A 48 5.48 15.03 7.91
N VAL A 49 4.46 15.86 8.00
CA VAL A 49 3.83 16.20 9.29
C VAL A 49 2.35 15.81 9.35
N ALA A 50 1.67 15.86 8.21
CA ALA A 50 0.23 15.67 8.16
C ALA A 50 -0.18 14.25 8.57
N GLY A 51 -1.19 14.18 9.41
CA GLY A 51 -1.81 12.92 9.82
C GLY A 51 -0.96 12.03 10.73
N LYS A 52 0.16 12.52 11.28
CA LYS A 52 1.08 11.73 12.12
C LYS A 52 0.37 11.09 13.32
N GLU A 53 -0.38 11.87 14.08
CA GLU A 53 -1.10 11.37 15.27
C GLU A 53 -2.16 10.33 14.88
N SER A 54 -2.98 10.62 13.88
CA SER A 54 -4.01 9.70 13.39
C SER A 54 -3.42 8.42 12.82
N PHE A 55 -2.25 8.50 12.19
CA PHE A 55 -1.51 7.34 11.68
C PHE A 55 -1.10 6.40 12.82
N TYR A 56 -0.43 6.91 13.86
CA TYR A 56 -0.01 6.07 14.99
C TYR A 56 -1.19 5.52 15.78
N LYS A 57 -2.27 6.29 15.95
CA LYS A 57 -3.52 5.80 16.55
C LYS A 57 -4.16 4.66 15.73
N GLN A 58 -4.03 4.68 14.40
CA GLN A 58 -4.49 3.57 13.56
C GLN A 58 -3.70 2.28 13.83
N LEU A 59 -2.39 2.36 14.13
CA LEU A 59 -1.57 1.18 14.42
C LEU A 59 -2.03 0.41 15.67
N GLU A 60 -2.72 1.07 16.58
CA GLU A 60 -3.26 0.43 17.80
C GLU A 60 -4.48 -0.44 17.50
N ASN A 61 -5.17 -0.18 16.37
CA ASN A 61 -6.45 -0.79 16.01
C ASN A 61 -6.41 -1.50 14.64
N LEU A 62 -5.31 -2.14 14.28
CA LEU A 62 -5.18 -2.86 13.02
C LEU A 62 -6.06 -4.12 12.99
N PRO A 63 -6.57 -4.50 11.81
CA PRO A 63 -6.40 -3.83 10.52
C PRO A 63 -7.17 -2.52 10.39
N GLY A 64 -8.04 -2.19 11.35
CA GLY A 64 -8.79 -0.94 11.42
C GLY A 64 -10.00 -0.87 10.47
N ASN A 65 -10.85 0.12 10.73
CA ASN A 65 -12.07 0.33 9.97
C ASN A 65 -11.78 0.67 8.49
N GLY A 66 -12.47 -0.03 7.60
CA GLY A 66 -12.36 0.17 6.15
C GLY A 66 -11.30 -0.70 5.46
N TYR A 67 -10.43 -1.40 6.21
CA TYR A 67 -9.44 -2.33 5.65
C TYR A 67 -9.85 -3.80 5.81
N THR A 68 -11.14 -4.07 5.91
CA THR A 68 -11.71 -5.40 6.04
C THR A 68 -12.67 -5.70 4.90
N LYS A 69 -12.77 -6.98 4.51
CA LYS A 69 -13.72 -7.44 3.49
C LYS A 69 -15.15 -7.12 3.89
N PRO A 70 -16.04 -6.85 2.92
CA PRO A 70 -15.79 -6.89 1.46
C PRO A 70 -15.24 -5.59 0.88
N TRP A 71 -15.05 -4.54 1.68
CA TRP A 71 -14.82 -3.18 1.21
C TRP A 71 -13.34 -2.76 1.17
N GLY A 72 -12.48 -3.52 1.81
CA GLY A 72 -11.06 -3.25 1.88
C GLY A 72 -10.25 -4.46 2.36
N THR A 73 -8.94 -4.31 2.37
CA THR A 73 -7.99 -5.30 2.89
C THR A 73 -6.62 -4.67 3.09
N PHE A 74 -5.80 -5.29 3.92
CA PHE A 74 -4.34 -5.13 3.85
C PHE A 74 -3.71 -6.37 3.21
N VAL A 75 -2.56 -6.16 2.57
CA VAL A 75 -1.75 -7.21 2.00
C VAL A 75 -0.31 -7.05 2.45
N ILE A 76 0.32 -8.16 2.83
CA ILE A 76 1.74 -8.24 3.14
C ILE A 76 2.45 -9.02 2.04
N ALA A 77 3.58 -8.50 1.58
CA ALA A 77 4.52 -9.20 0.71
C ALA A 77 5.60 -9.86 1.57
N LYS A 78 5.76 -11.17 1.45
CA LYS A 78 6.77 -11.96 2.20
C LYS A 78 7.79 -12.59 1.26
N ILE A 79 9.05 -12.63 1.72
CA ILE A 79 10.14 -13.44 1.16
C ILE A 79 10.51 -14.47 2.23
N GLY A 80 10.26 -15.75 1.97
CA GLY A 80 10.30 -16.74 3.04
C GLY A 80 9.31 -16.37 4.15
N GLU A 81 9.79 -16.29 5.39
CA GLU A 81 8.99 -15.83 6.53
C GLU A 81 9.08 -14.31 6.81
N LEU A 82 9.96 -13.60 6.10
CA LEU A 82 10.16 -12.17 6.31
C LEU A 82 9.10 -11.33 5.60
N ALA A 83 8.37 -10.52 6.33
CA ALA A 83 7.49 -9.47 5.80
C ALA A 83 8.34 -8.33 5.24
N THR A 84 8.22 -8.03 3.94
CA THR A 84 9.10 -7.12 3.20
C THR A 84 8.40 -5.89 2.63
N GLY A 85 7.07 -5.90 2.63
CA GLY A 85 6.28 -4.77 2.17
C GLY A 85 4.79 -4.99 2.44
N CYS A 86 4.02 -3.92 2.32
CA CYS A 86 2.57 -3.96 2.50
C CYS A 86 1.85 -2.94 1.62
N VAL A 87 0.54 -3.12 1.49
CA VAL A 87 -0.39 -2.13 0.93
C VAL A 87 -1.76 -2.31 1.54
N GLY A 88 -2.46 -1.20 1.77
CA GLY A 88 -3.85 -1.18 2.18
C GLY A 88 -4.77 -0.74 1.05
N ILE A 89 -5.98 -1.29 1.02
CA ILE A 89 -7.07 -0.89 0.13
C ILE A 89 -8.29 -0.66 1.01
N LYS A 90 -8.95 0.48 0.84
CA LYS A 90 -10.21 0.77 1.52
C LYS A 90 -11.22 1.37 0.56
N LYS A 91 -12.50 1.21 0.88
CA LYS A 91 -13.57 1.91 0.16
C LYS A 91 -13.42 3.42 0.32
N PHE A 92 -13.54 4.16 -0.78
CA PHE A 92 -13.66 5.60 -0.79
C PHE A 92 -15.12 6.04 -1.01
N ASP A 93 -15.72 5.59 -2.10
CA ASP A 93 -17.14 5.78 -2.41
C ASP A 93 -17.76 4.52 -3.04
N THR A 94 -18.94 4.65 -3.66
CA THR A 94 -19.63 3.51 -4.31
C THR A 94 -18.84 2.92 -5.48
N TYR A 95 -18.07 3.73 -6.18
CA TYR A 95 -17.37 3.36 -7.41
C TYR A 95 -15.84 3.37 -7.27
N SER A 96 -15.33 3.87 -6.16
CA SER A 96 -13.89 4.10 -5.95
C SER A 96 -13.39 3.40 -4.69
N CYS A 97 -12.21 2.79 -4.80
CA CYS A 97 -11.40 2.45 -3.64
C CYS A 97 -10.15 3.34 -3.58
N GLU A 98 -9.53 3.38 -2.43
CA GLU A 98 -8.33 4.16 -2.18
C GLU A 98 -7.18 3.22 -1.78
N MET A 99 -6.07 3.31 -2.50
CA MET A 99 -4.83 2.64 -2.13
C MET A 99 -4.08 3.48 -1.11
N LYS A 100 -3.73 2.88 0.01
CA LYS A 100 -3.06 3.53 1.14
C LYS A 100 -1.90 2.69 1.67
N ARG A 101 -0.99 3.33 2.38
CA ARG A 101 0.01 2.66 3.22
C ARG A 101 0.90 1.70 2.41
N MET A 102 1.15 1.99 1.13
CA MET A 102 2.06 1.18 0.35
C MET A 102 3.49 1.44 0.77
N TYR A 103 4.16 0.40 1.20
CA TYR A 103 5.54 0.46 1.66
C TYR A 103 6.30 -0.81 1.31
N VAL A 104 7.58 -0.65 0.99
CA VAL A 104 8.54 -1.75 0.84
C VAL A 104 9.78 -1.39 1.64
N LEU A 105 10.22 -2.31 2.50
CA LEU A 105 11.44 -2.16 3.29
C LEU A 105 12.60 -1.74 2.39
N GLN A 106 13.40 -0.77 2.81
CA GLN A 106 14.46 -0.17 2.01
C GLN A 106 15.43 -1.23 1.44
N ALA A 107 15.83 -2.19 2.27
CA ALA A 107 16.72 -3.30 1.88
C ALA A 107 16.12 -4.25 0.81
N HIS A 108 14.81 -4.15 0.55
CA HIS A 108 14.09 -4.99 -0.40
C HIS A 108 13.54 -4.22 -1.61
N ARG A 109 13.81 -2.91 -1.71
CA ARG A 109 13.48 -2.11 -2.89
C ARG A 109 14.27 -2.58 -4.13
N GLY A 110 13.77 -2.26 -5.32
CA GLY A 110 14.39 -2.70 -6.58
C GLY A 110 14.13 -4.17 -6.96
N LYS A 111 13.54 -4.98 -6.08
CA LYS A 111 13.23 -6.41 -6.31
C LYS A 111 11.85 -6.65 -6.93
N GLY A 112 11.14 -5.62 -7.40
CA GLY A 112 9.83 -5.74 -8.04
C GLY A 112 8.63 -5.87 -7.08
N ILE A 113 8.84 -5.86 -5.75
CA ILE A 113 7.78 -6.05 -4.74
C ILE A 113 6.71 -4.97 -4.86
N GLY A 114 7.10 -3.69 -5.00
CA GLY A 114 6.15 -2.60 -5.20
C GLY A 114 5.24 -2.79 -6.41
N GLY A 115 5.81 -3.30 -7.51
CA GLY A 115 5.03 -3.67 -8.69
C GLY A 115 4.02 -4.77 -8.43
N MET A 116 4.42 -5.83 -7.71
CA MET A 116 3.49 -6.91 -7.33
C MET A 116 2.36 -6.43 -6.44
N LEU A 117 2.63 -5.48 -5.54
CA LEU A 117 1.61 -4.85 -4.70
C LEU A 117 0.65 -4.01 -5.56
N CYS A 118 1.13 -3.25 -6.56
CA CYS A 118 0.27 -2.52 -7.50
C CYS A 118 -0.61 -3.48 -8.31
N ASP A 119 -0.05 -4.57 -8.87
CA ASP A 119 -0.80 -5.60 -9.60
C ASP A 119 -1.92 -6.17 -8.72
N PHE A 120 -1.59 -6.50 -7.47
CA PHE A 120 -2.58 -7.02 -6.51
C PHE A 120 -3.73 -6.02 -6.29
N VAL A 121 -3.41 -4.74 -6.03
CA VAL A 121 -4.42 -3.69 -5.80
C VAL A 121 -5.36 -3.57 -6.99
N ILE A 122 -4.81 -3.54 -8.22
CA ILE A 122 -5.59 -3.42 -9.45
C ILE A 122 -6.53 -4.63 -9.61
N GLU A 123 -6.03 -5.83 -9.44
CA GLU A 123 -6.83 -7.05 -9.59
C GLU A 123 -7.86 -7.20 -8.46
N TRP A 124 -7.52 -6.80 -7.25
CA TRP A 124 -8.45 -6.80 -6.12
C TRP A 124 -9.60 -5.81 -6.36
N ALA A 125 -9.29 -4.57 -6.80
CA ALA A 125 -10.27 -3.55 -7.07
C ALA A 125 -11.24 -3.94 -8.21
N LYS A 126 -10.73 -4.59 -9.28
CA LYS A 126 -11.56 -5.16 -10.35
C LYS A 126 -12.55 -6.19 -9.82
N ARG A 127 -12.08 -7.14 -8.99
CA ARG A 127 -12.93 -8.18 -8.39
C ARG A 127 -13.97 -7.61 -7.44
N ALA A 128 -13.62 -6.55 -6.72
CA ALA A 128 -14.54 -5.81 -5.86
C ALA A 128 -15.49 -4.87 -6.63
N MET A 129 -15.44 -4.89 -8.00
CA MET A 129 -16.31 -4.13 -8.89
C MET A 129 -16.16 -2.61 -8.80
N TYR A 130 -15.06 -2.10 -8.28
CA TYR A 130 -14.71 -0.68 -8.34
C TYR A 130 -14.47 -0.25 -9.80
N LYS A 131 -14.60 1.04 -10.08
CA LYS A 131 -14.37 1.65 -11.40
C LYS A 131 -13.05 2.40 -11.45
N ARG A 132 -12.53 2.79 -10.29
CA ARG A 132 -11.27 3.51 -10.17
C ARG A 132 -10.61 3.27 -8.83
N ILE A 133 -9.28 3.44 -8.83
CA ILE A 133 -8.45 3.44 -7.65
C ILE A 133 -7.89 4.85 -7.49
N LEU A 134 -8.06 5.43 -6.31
CA LEU A 134 -7.50 6.71 -5.92
C LEU A 134 -6.29 6.49 -5.01
N LEU A 135 -5.35 7.41 -5.01
CA LEU A 135 -4.30 7.51 -4.00
C LEU A 135 -3.83 8.95 -3.87
N ASP A 136 -3.39 9.32 -2.68
CA ASP A 136 -2.61 10.51 -2.41
C ASP A 136 -1.19 10.11 -1.99
N SER A 137 -0.25 10.97 -2.33
CA SER A 137 1.18 10.80 -2.06
C SER A 137 1.82 12.17 -1.86
N ASN A 138 3.13 12.22 -1.88
CA ASN A 138 3.91 13.46 -1.80
C ASN A 138 5.04 13.45 -2.83
N VAL A 139 5.44 14.63 -3.33
CA VAL A 139 6.55 14.75 -4.30
C VAL A 139 7.87 14.18 -3.75
N GLU A 140 8.06 14.19 -2.43
CA GLU A 140 9.23 13.63 -1.78
C GLU A 140 9.28 12.09 -1.87
N MET A 141 8.15 11.45 -2.06
CA MET A 141 8.03 10.00 -2.29
C MET A 141 8.28 9.64 -3.77
N LYS A 142 9.37 10.13 -4.34
CA LYS A 142 9.69 10.09 -5.79
C LYS A 142 9.56 8.70 -6.39
N GLU A 143 10.12 7.69 -5.74
CA GLU A 143 10.12 6.30 -6.23
C GLU A 143 8.69 5.73 -6.29
N ALA A 144 7.86 6.04 -5.29
CA ALA A 144 6.47 5.61 -5.27
C ALA A 144 5.65 6.29 -6.36
N VAL A 145 5.77 7.62 -6.51
CA VAL A 145 5.08 8.38 -7.57
C VAL A 145 5.48 7.90 -8.96
N MET A 146 6.79 7.65 -9.20
CA MET A 146 7.27 7.09 -10.47
C MET A 146 6.68 5.70 -10.73
N LEU A 147 6.61 4.84 -9.72
CA LEU A 147 6.01 3.52 -9.83
C LEU A 147 4.53 3.62 -10.23
N TYR A 148 3.74 4.45 -9.53
CA TYR A 148 2.32 4.63 -9.83
C TYR A 148 2.10 5.12 -11.26
N LYS A 149 2.86 6.14 -11.71
CA LYS A 149 2.80 6.64 -13.09
C LYS A 149 3.16 5.56 -14.11
N LYS A 150 4.17 4.73 -13.85
CA LYS A 150 4.54 3.57 -14.69
C LYS A 150 3.40 2.54 -14.78
N TYR A 151 2.62 2.37 -13.72
CA TYR A 151 1.45 1.49 -13.69
C TYR A 151 0.20 2.09 -14.36
N GLY A 152 0.29 3.33 -14.84
CA GLY A 152 -0.79 4.00 -15.56
C GLY A 152 -1.70 4.88 -14.70
N PHE A 153 -1.34 5.08 -13.44
CA PHE A 153 -1.98 6.11 -12.63
C PHE A 153 -1.73 7.49 -13.22
N LYS A 154 -2.77 8.29 -13.33
CA LYS A 154 -2.72 9.66 -13.85
C LYS A 154 -2.94 10.66 -12.74
N GLU A 155 -2.24 11.76 -12.78
CA GLU A 155 -2.39 12.86 -11.85
C GLU A 155 -3.75 13.52 -12.05
N ILE A 156 -4.42 13.85 -10.94
CA ILE A 156 -5.75 14.46 -10.90
C ILE A 156 -5.78 15.62 -9.90
N GLU A 157 -6.84 16.41 -9.95
CA GLU A 157 -7.12 17.43 -8.93
C GLU A 157 -7.32 16.78 -7.54
N PRO A 158 -7.05 17.51 -6.46
CA PRO A 158 -7.25 17.03 -5.10
C PRO A 158 -8.65 16.48 -4.85
N TYR A 159 -8.76 15.25 -4.34
CA TYR A 159 -10.02 14.62 -3.98
C TYR A 159 -10.22 14.52 -2.45
N CYS A 160 -9.21 14.87 -1.68
CA CYS A 160 -9.25 14.91 -0.22
C CYS A 160 -8.30 16.00 0.30
N ILE A 161 -8.43 16.33 1.58
CA ILE A 161 -7.49 17.22 2.26
C ILE A 161 -6.21 16.45 2.57
N ASN A 162 -5.08 17.00 2.14
CA ASN A 162 -3.74 16.54 2.51
C ASN A 162 -2.92 17.76 2.91
N GLU A 163 -2.58 17.88 4.19
CA GLU A 163 -1.94 19.03 4.80
C GLU A 163 -0.41 19.04 4.64
N ASN A 164 0.17 18.06 3.96
CA ASN A 164 1.58 18.08 3.62
C ASN A 164 1.87 19.08 2.50
N ASP A 165 3.06 19.63 2.49
CA ASP A 165 3.55 20.43 1.36
C ASP A 165 3.63 19.54 0.11
N HIS A 166 3.22 20.11 -1.04
CA HIS A 166 3.31 19.45 -2.35
C HIS A 166 2.68 18.05 -2.45
N PRO A 167 1.41 17.87 -2.03
CA PRO A 167 0.72 16.60 -2.19
C PRO A 167 0.50 16.25 -3.66
N VAL A 168 0.50 14.98 -3.99
CA VAL A 168 0.23 14.44 -5.32
C VAL A 168 -0.99 13.53 -5.25
N PHE A 169 -1.97 13.76 -6.11
CA PHE A 169 -3.20 12.96 -6.19
C PHE A 169 -3.23 12.20 -7.51
N LEU A 170 -3.48 10.92 -7.47
CA LEU A 170 -3.45 10.06 -8.64
C LEU A 170 -4.69 9.16 -8.71
N GLU A 171 -5.10 8.86 -9.95
CA GLU A 171 -6.23 7.97 -10.27
C GLU A 171 -5.78 6.89 -11.25
N TYR A 172 -6.24 5.66 -11.03
CA TYR A 172 -6.20 4.58 -12.02
C TYR A 172 -7.65 4.17 -12.38
N ARG A 173 -8.00 4.17 -13.65
CA ARG A 173 -9.30 3.70 -14.16
C ARG A 173 -9.24 2.23 -14.52
N LEU A 174 -10.18 1.45 -13.97
CA LEU A 174 -10.28 0.00 -14.11
C LEU A 174 -11.04 -0.42 -15.37
#